data_dedce711975a642bfc087c8963661af1
#
_entry.id   dedce711975a642bfc087c8963661af1
#
_cell.length_a   1.000
_cell.length_b   1.000
_cell.length_c   1.000
_cell.angle_alpha   90.00
_cell.angle_beta   90.00
_cell.angle_gamma   90.00
#
_symmetry.space_group_name_H-M   'P 1'
#
loop_
_entity.id
_entity.type
_entity.pdbx_description
1 polymer ?
#
loop_
_entity_poly.entity_id
_entity_poly.type
_entity_poly.pdbx_seq_one_letter_code
_entity_poly.pdbx_strand_id
1 'polypeptide(L)'
;MSDGSILQIVPQLPGTLDGVSDYALNLARALAARHGLTTVFAVAQAPSVEAKDGFRVVSGLGQGRAADSLVQQCTHVILHYVNYGYQTRGVPFALLRFARELRGQLRGRWVTTFHEIYAWGPPWKSEFWVRPFQVKIARELIDLSDVCFVSNAAVEKEIYLHDARKQVRRAPVMSNFGEPELTDFSSASPKRWAICGGTALIARSLFSFERLHRLIPEPFFPNHLDVIGGRETESTRVLIERVAGGTPGLSCHYHPDVAVKEASALLAQCSFAWLDYFGKGKMWPGMVLKSGVFAACGAHGVVPILSHQEDAFAVEGDSFPGPWFITPAALHFPAPDRLSEIREKIYTWYWAHAASMRLARLYAEALA
;
A
#
# COMPACT_ATOMS: atom_id res chain seq x y z
N MET A 1 2.78 -22.00 -24.58
CA MET A 1 3.25 -21.60 -23.23
C MET A 1 2.23 -22.16 -22.27
N SER A 2 2.63 -23.01 -21.30
CA SER A 2 1.70 -23.59 -20.35
C SER A 2 1.01 -22.48 -19.57
N ASP A 3 -0.32 -22.49 -19.53
CA ASP A 3 -1.12 -21.60 -18.68
C ASP A 3 -0.67 -21.74 -17.21
N GLY A 4 0.28 -20.88 -16.80
CA GLY A 4 0.83 -20.89 -15.45
C GLY A 4 -0.23 -20.34 -14.48
N SER A 5 -0.74 -21.20 -13.60
CA SER A 5 -1.63 -20.79 -12.53
C SER A 5 -0.80 -20.45 -11.28
N ILE A 6 -1.08 -19.29 -10.67
CA ILE A 6 -0.39 -18.77 -9.49
C ILE A 6 -1.30 -18.92 -8.28
N LEU A 7 -0.76 -19.45 -7.20
CA LEU A 7 -1.39 -19.39 -5.88
C LEU A 7 -0.97 -18.11 -5.18
N GLN A 8 -1.91 -17.16 -4.98
CA GLN A 8 -1.66 -16.01 -4.13
C GLN A 8 -2.21 -16.27 -2.72
N ILE A 9 -1.31 -16.27 -1.72
CA ILE A 9 -1.65 -16.48 -0.32
C ILE A 9 -1.82 -15.11 0.33
N VAL A 10 -3.02 -14.83 0.85
CA VAL A 10 -3.42 -13.54 1.43
C VAL A 10 -4.08 -13.73 2.80
N PRO A 11 -4.00 -12.74 3.71
CA PRO A 11 -4.60 -12.88 5.04
C PRO A 11 -6.12 -12.87 5.00
N GLN A 12 -6.71 -12.06 4.14
CA GLN A 12 -8.16 -11.86 4.04
C GLN A 12 -8.64 -11.96 2.58
N LEU A 13 -9.97 -12.03 2.41
CA LEU A 13 -10.59 -12.06 1.10
C LEU A 13 -10.25 -10.78 0.30
N PRO A 14 -9.74 -10.90 -0.94
CA PRO A 14 -9.53 -9.75 -1.81
C PRO A 14 -10.79 -8.89 -1.98
N GLY A 15 -10.62 -7.56 -1.93
CA GLY A 15 -11.72 -6.58 -2.01
C GLY A 15 -12.45 -6.32 -0.69
N THR A 16 -11.95 -6.82 0.44
CA THR A 16 -12.25 -6.25 1.75
C THR A 16 -11.44 -4.96 1.92
N LEU A 17 -11.84 -4.05 2.84
CA LEU A 17 -11.10 -2.81 3.10
C LEU A 17 -9.76 -3.09 3.81
N ASP A 18 -8.87 -3.78 3.10
CA ASP A 18 -7.52 -4.16 3.55
C ASP A 18 -6.52 -3.92 2.42
N GLY A 19 -5.53 -3.08 2.68
CA GLY A 19 -4.56 -2.66 1.66
C GLY A 19 -3.73 -3.81 1.06
N VAL A 20 -3.54 -4.92 1.78
CA VAL A 20 -2.79 -6.10 1.28
C VAL A 20 -3.65 -6.90 0.31
N SER A 21 -4.92 -7.08 0.64
CA SER A 21 -5.88 -7.81 -0.19
C SER A 21 -6.20 -7.04 -1.47
N ASP A 22 -6.33 -5.72 -1.40
CA ASP A 22 -6.51 -4.86 -2.59
C ASP A 22 -5.27 -4.90 -3.48
N TYR A 23 -4.07 -4.85 -2.90
CA TYR A 23 -2.82 -5.01 -3.64
C TYR A 23 -2.76 -6.34 -4.39
N ALA A 24 -3.07 -7.45 -3.70
CA ALA A 24 -3.04 -8.78 -4.29
C ALA A 24 -4.05 -8.94 -5.44
N LEU A 25 -5.25 -8.37 -5.30
CA LEU A 25 -6.27 -8.39 -6.35
C LEU A 25 -5.85 -7.57 -7.58
N ASN A 26 -5.32 -6.37 -7.38
CA ASN A 26 -4.85 -5.52 -8.47
C ASN A 26 -3.64 -6.16 -9.19
N LEU A 27 -2.74 -6.81 -8.45
CA LEU A 27 -1.65 -7.59 -9.03
C LEU A 27 -2.17 -8.77 -9.86
N ALA A 28 -3.17 -9.51 -9.37
CA ALA A 28 -3.78 -10.63 -10.10
C ALA A 28 -4.41 -10.16 -11.42
N ARG A 29 -5.15 -9.04 -11.40
CA ARG A 29 -5.73 -8.44 -12.60
C ARG A 29 -4.66 -8.05 -13.63
N ALA A 30 -3.58 -7.41 -13.17
CA ALA A 30 -2.49 -6.98 -14.04
C ALA A 30 -1.69 -8.17 -14.62
N LEU A 31 -1.43 -9.22 -13.82
CA LEU A 31 -0.79 -10.46 -14.27
C LEU A 31 -1.64 -11.20 -15.31
N ALA A 32 -2.95 -11.30 -15.09
CA ALA A 32 -3.85 -11.92 -16.05
C ALA A 32 -3.93 -11.13 -17.36
N ALA A 33 -4.09 -9.81 -17.28
CA ALA A 33 -4.26 -8.94 -18.45
C ALA A 33 -3.01 -8.86 -19.34
N ARG A 34 -1.81 -8.92 -18.75
CA ARG A 34 -0.55 -8.69 -19.47
C ARG A 34 0.28 -9.94 -19.73
N HIS A 35 0.17 -10.93 -18.88
CA HIS A 35 1.03 -12.12 -18.95
C HIS A 35 0.23 -13.41 -19.12
N GLY A 36 -1.12 -13.36 -19.14
CA GLY A 36 -1.98 -14.53 -19.22
C GLY A 36 -1.86 -15.45 -17.98
N LEU A 37 -1.30 -14.93 -16.88
CA LEU A 37 -1.09 -15.70 -15.66
C LEU A 37 -2.36 -15.64 -14.80
N THR A 38 -3.03 -16.77 -14.63
CA THR A 38 -4.23 -16.85 -13.81
C THR A 38 -3.89 -16.99 -12.33
N THR A 39 -4.80 -16.52 -11.45
CA THR A 39 -4.62 -16.56 -10.00
C THR A 39 -5.69 -17.39 -9.32
N VAL A 40 -5.27 -18.19 -8.33
CA VAL A 40 -6.11 -18.76 -7.28
C VAL A 40 -5.72 -18.10 -5.97
N PHE A 41 -6.69 -17.55 -5.23
CA PHE A 41 -6.42 -16.98 -3.91
C PHE A 41 -6.61 -18.02 -2.82
N ALA A 42 -5.60 -18.19 -1.95
CA ALA A 42 -5.71 -18.92 -0.69
C ALA A 42 -5.81 -17.93 0.47
N VAL A 43 -6.92 -17.97 1.21
CA VAL A 43 -7.17 -17.04 2.33
C VAL A 43 -7.05 -17.73 3.68
N ALA A 44 -6.54 -16.99 4.69
CA ALA A 44 -6.34 -17.53 6.04
C ALA A 44 -7.66 -17.83 6.75
N GLN A 45 -8.68 -17.02 6.51
CA GLN A 45 -10.04 -17.20 7.05
C GLN A 45 -10.94 -17.86 6.00
N ALA A 46 -11.98 -18.56 6.46
CA ALA A 46 -12.95 -19.14 5.54
C ALA A 46 -13.63 -18.02 4.72
N PRO A 47 -13.54 -18.06 3.37
CA PRO A 47 -14.14 -17.03 2.56
C PRO A 47 -15.67 -17.17 2.55
N SER A 48 -16.35 -16.03 2.45
CA SER A 48 -17.80 -15.96 2.23
C SER A 48 -18.20 -16.21 0.77
N VAL A 49 -17.21 -16.25 -0.13
CA VAL A 49 -17.39 -16.42 -1.58
C VAL A 49 -16.33 -17.36 -2.15
N GLU A 50 -16.68 -18.14 -3.18
CA GLU A 50 -15.75 -19.06 -3.87
C GLU A 50 -14.99 -18.38 -5.02
N ALA A 51 -15.42 -17.20 -5.45
CA ALA A 51 -14.77 -16.42 -6.49
C ALA A 51 -14.87 -14.91 -6.23
N LYS A 52 -13.85 -14.19 -6.62
CA LYS A 52 -13.78 -12.71 -6.59
C LYS A 52 -13.22 -12.20 -7.91
N ASP A 53 -13.98 -11.38 -8.63
CA ASP A 53 -13.61 -10.80 -9.93
C ASP A 53 -13.15 -11.87 -10.97
N GLY A 54 -13.78 -13.03 -10.95
CA GLY A 54 -13.42 -14.15 -11.82
C GLY A 54 -12.24 -15.00 -11.29
N PHE A 55 -11.55 -14.58 -10.24
CA PHE A 55 -10.50 -15.38 -9.60
C PHE A 55 -11.10 -16.32 -8.55
N ARG A 56 -10.70 -17.58 -8.61
CA ARG A 56 -11.11 -18.58 -7.61
C ARG A 56 -10.52 -18.26 -6.24
N VAL A 57 -11.32 -18.45 -5.20
CA VAL A 57 -10.91 -18.27 -3.80
C VAL A 57 -11.09 -19.60 -3.07
N VAL A 58 -10.07 -20.02 -2.35
CA VAL A 58 -10.08 -21.22 -1.52
C VAL A 58 -9.77 -20.88 -0.07
N SER A 59 -10.39 -21.62 0.86
CA SER A 59 -10.14 -21.46 2.29
C SER A 59 -9.06 -22.41 2.78
N GLY A 60 -8.41 -22.05 3.86
CA GLY A 60 -7.70 -23.00 4.70
C GLY A 60 -6.19 -23.02 4.60
N LEU A 61 -5.56 -22.04 5.24
CA LEU A 61 -4.17 -22.16 5.66
C LEU A 61 -4.11 -23.04 6.92
N GLY A 62 -4.18 -24.38 6.81
CA GLY A 62 -4.02 -25.16 8.04
C GLY A 62 -4.40 -26.63 8.06
N GLN A 63 -4.79 -27.24 6.93
CA GLN A 63 -5.06 -28.67 6.92
C GLN A 63 -4.31 -29.35 5.76
N GLY A 64 -3.44 -30.31 6.07
CA GLY A 64 -2.48 -30.93 5.16
C GLY A 64 -3.01 -31.39 3.78
N ARG A 65 -4.28 -31.80 3.66
CA ARG A 65 -4.89 -32.15 2.36
C ARG A 65 -5.15 -30.95 1.45
N ALA A 66 -5.18 -29.71 1.99
CA ALA A 66 -5.39 -28.53 1.18
C ALA A 66 -4.13 -28.16 0.36
N ALA A 67 -2.93 -28.40 0.91
CA ALA A 67 -1.68 -28.16 0.20
C ALA A 67 -1.58 -29.02 -1.07
N ASP A 68 -1.88 -30.32 -0.98
CA ASP A 68 -1.75 -31.26 -2.10
C ASP A 68 -2.64 -30.87 -3.29
N SER A 69 -3.88 -30.49 -3.04
CA SER A 69 -4.81 -30.08 -4.11
C SER A 69 -4.43 -28.74 -4.75
N LEU A 70 -3.84 -27.82 -3.98
CA LEU A 70 -3.39 -26.51 -4.48
C LEU A 70 -2.12 -26.61 -5.32
N VAL A 71 -1.16 -27.46 -4.94
CA VAL A 71 0.05 -27.73 -5.73
C VAL A 71 -0.28 -28.38 -7.07
N GLN A 72 -1.30 -29.25 -7.12
CA GLN A 72 -1.71 -29.85 -8.39
C GLN A 72 -2.33 -28.82 -9.36
N GLN A 73 -2.84 -27.71 -8.85
CA GLN A 73 -3.54 -26.69 -9.65
C GLN A 73 -2.68 -25.47 -9.96
N CYS A 74 -1.62 -25.21 -9.18
CA CYS A 74 -0.81 -24.02 -9.31
C CYS A 74 0.67 -24.37 -9.48
N THR A 75 1.33 -23.69 -10.41
CA THR A 75 2.76 -23.88 -10.70
C THR A 75 3.65 -23.03 -9.82
N HIS A 76 3.18 -21.85 -9.42
CA HIS A 76 3.94 -20.86 -8.67
C HIS A 76 3.17 -20.34 -7.45
N VAL A 77 3.89 -19.78 -6.49
CA VAL A 77 3.31 -19.18 -5.27
C VAL A 77 3.76 -17.74 -5.12
N ILE A 78 2.82 -16.84 -4.78
CA ILE A 78 3.08 -15.50 -4.26
C ILE A 78 2.48 -15.42 -2.87
N LEU A 79 3.32 -15.27 -1.84
CA LEU A 79 2.88 -15.04 -0.47
C LEU A 79 2.90 -13.54 -0.16
N HIS A 80 1.75 -12.97 0.21
CA HIS A 80 1.65 -11.60 0.72
C HIS A 80 1.78 -11.61 2.24
N TYR A 81 2.99 -11.39 2.76
CA TYR A 81 3.25 -11.50 4.18
C TYR A 81 3.02 -10.17 4.90
N VAL A 82 2.14 -10.24 5.90
CA VAL A 82 1.91 -9.23 6.94
C VAL A 82 1.57 -9.99 8.22
N ASN A 83 2.41 -9.90 9.24
CA ASN A 83 2.34 -10.75 10.43
C ASN A 83 0.99 -10.67 11.16
N TYR A 84 0.47 -9.47 11.41
CA TYR A 84 -0.80 -9.25 12.12
C TYR A 84 -2.04 -9.57 11.26
N GLY A 85 -1.92 -9.63 9.96
CA GLY A 85 -3.03 -10.02 9.07
C GLY A 85 -3.40 -11.49 9.19
N TYR A 86 -2.42 -12.36 9.45
CA TYR A 86 -2.65 -13.81 9.58
C TYR A 86 -2.97 -14.25 11.00
N GLN A 87 -2.58 -13.48 12.01
CA GLN A 87 -2.81 -13.84 13.41
C GLN A 87 -2.75 -12.59 14.30
N THR A 88 -3.72 -12.43 15.20
CA THR A 88 -3.93 -11.21 16.01
C THR A 88 -2.72 -10.79 16.86
N ARG A 89 -1.86 -11.74 17.30
CA ARG A 89 -0.61 -11.46 18.00
C ARG A 89 0.59 -11.33 17.06
N GLY A 90 0.37 -11.44 15.73
CA GLY A 90 1.42 -11.32 14.72
C GLY A 90 2.43 -12.47 14.72
N VAL A 91 2.06 -13.66 15.20
CA VAL A 91 2.95 -14.84 15.28
C VAL A 91 2.31 -16.02 14.54
N PRO A 92 2.21 -15.97 13.19
CA PRO A 92 1.45 -16.92 12.39
C PRO A 92 2.20 -18.23 12.12
N PHE A 93 2.44 -19.07 13.15
CA PHE A 93 3.09 -20.38 12.97
C PHE A 93 2.29 -21.34 12.07
N ALA A 94 0.97 -21.21 12.04
CA ALA A 94 0.14 -22.00 11.13
C ALA A 94 0.46 -21.71 9.65
N LEU A 95 0.60 -20.42 9.30
CA LEU A 95 1.05 -19.99 7.97
C LEU A 95 2.43 -20.58 7.64
N LEU A 96 3.38 -20.50 8.57
CA LEU A 96 4.73 -21.02 8.35
C LEU A 96 4.73 -22.54 8.11
N ARG A 97 3.94 -23.30 8.87
CA ARG A 97 3.77 -24.74 8.65
C ARG A 97 3.21 -25.02 7.25
N PHE A 98 2.14 -24.36 6.89
CA PHE A 98 1.53 -24.47 5.57
C PHE A 98 2.52 -24.11 4.45
N ALA A 99 3.30 -23.03 4.63
CA ALA A 99 4.31 -22.61 3.66
C ALA A 99 5.40 -23.66 3.45
N ARG A 100 5.87 -24.32 4.51
CA ARG A 100 6.85 -25.42 4.43
C ARG A 100 6.30 -26.64 3.69
N GLU A 101 5.09 -27.06 4.04
CA GLU A 101 4.41 -28.18 3.40
C GLU A 101 4.22 -27.92 1.90
N LEU A 102 3.71 -26.74 1.56
CA LEU A 102 3.49 -26.32 0.17
C LEU A 102 4.82 -26.21 -0.62
N ARG A 103 5.86 -25.60 -0.01
CA ARG A 103 7.17 -25.44 -0.66
C ARG A 103 7.83 -26.79 -0.97
N GLY A 104 7.67 -27.78 -0.06
CA GLY A 104 8.22 -29.13 -0.25
C GLY A 104 7.65 -29.88 -1.46
N GLN A 105 6.48 -29.49 -1.93
CA GLN A 105 5.78 -30.10 -3.07
C GLN A 105 5.84 -29.23 -4.35
N LEU A 106 6.12 -27.91 -4.19
CA LEU A 106 6.09 -26.96 -5.29
C LEU A 106 7.30 -27.16 -6.23
N ARG A 107 7.02 -27.31 -7.54
CA ARG A 107 8.06 -27.42 -8.58
C ARG A 107 8.50 -26.08 -9.15
N GLY A 108 7.65 -25.07 -9.06
CA GLY A 108 7.90 -23.73 -9.58
C GLY A 108 8.49 -22.79 -8.55
N ARG A 109 8.39 -21.50 -8.82
CA ARG A 109 8.96 -20.44 -7.99
C ARG A 109 8.05 -20.06 -6.82
N TRP A 110 8.70 -19.69 -5.70
CA TRP A 110 8.08 -19.10 -4.53
C TRP A 110 8.53 -17.66 -4.38
N VAL A 111 7.60 -16.73 -4.46
CA VAL A 111 7.84 -15.31 -4.25
C VAL A 111 7.15 -14.88 -2.95
N THR A 112 7.85 -14.15 -2.08
CA THR A 112 7.22 -13.53 -0.90
C THR A 112 7.29 -12.01 -0.98
N THR A 113 6.13 -11.37 -0.88
CA THR A 113 6.01 -9.92 -0.75
C THR A 113 5.89 -9.56 0.73
N PHE A 114 6.91 -8.92 1.27
CA PHE A 114 6.92 -8.46 2.66
C PHE A 114 6.30 -7.05 2.76
N HIS A 115 5.00 -6.98 3.02
CA HIS A 115 4.33 -5.71 3.33
C HIS A 115 4.73 -5.17 4.69
N GLU A 116 4.95 -6.08 5.65
CA GLU A 116 5.59 -5.85 6.94
C GLU A 116 6.49 -7.05 7.25
N ILE A 117 7.65 -6.81 7.88
CA ILE A 117 8.56 -7.91 8.21
C ILE A 117 8.37 -8.39 9.64
N TYR A 118 8.44 -7.48 10.62
CA TYR A 118 8.13 -7.69 12.02
C TYR A 118 7.91 -6.36 12.74
N ALA A 119 7.27 -6.41 13.90
CA ALA A 119 6.97 -5.22 14.68
C ALA A 119 8.19 -4.72 15.47
N TRP A 120 8.19 -3.42 15.71
CA TRP A 120 9.13 -2.72 16.57
C TRP A 120 8.33 -2.06 17.70
N GLY A 121 8.78 -2.24 18.93
CA GLY A 121 8.15 -1.62 20.08
C GLY A 121 9.08 -1.60 21.29
N PRO A 122 8.85 -0.67 22.24
CA PRO A 122 9.59 -0.61 23.47
C PRO A 122 9.19 -1.78 24.42
N PRO A 123 10.00 -2.08 25.45
CA PRO A 123 9.79 -3.27 26.34
C PRO A 123 8.43 -3.33 27.05
N TRP A 124 7.76 -2.20 27.25
CA TRP A 124 6.43 -2.14 27.87
C TRP A 124 5.28 -2.42 26.91
N LYS A 125 5.55 -2.67 25.62
CA LYS A 125 4.56 -3.05 24.63
C LYS A 125 4.67 -4.52 24.25
N SER A 126 3.53 -5.12 23.91
CA SER A 126 3.45 -6.54 23.51
C SER A 126 4.32 -6.86 22.29
N GLU A 127 4.48 -5.91 21.36
CA GLU A 127 5.28 -6.04 20.16
C GLU A 127 6.74 -6.41 20.44
N PHE A 128 7.32 -5.89 21.54
CA PHE A 128 8.67 -6.24 21.97
C PHE A 128 8.81 -7.73 22.28
N TRP A 129 7.84 -8.30 23.03
CA TRP A 129 7.89 -9.68 23.50
C TRP A 129 7.58 -10.71 22.41
N VAL A 130 6.77 -10.37 21.43
CA VAL A 130 6.46 -11.27 20.30
C VAL A 130 7.49 -11.19 19.18
N ARG A 131 8.30 -10.13 19.12
CA ARG A 131 9.29 -9.88 18.08
C ARG A 131 10.25 -11.05 17.82
N PRO A 132 10.84 -11.75 18.80
CA PRO A 132 11.73 -12.88 18.52
C PRO A 132 11.06 -13.97 17.67
N PHE A 133 9.78 -14.25 17.92
CA PHE A 133 9.00 -15.22 17.14
C PHE A 133 8.69 -14.70 15.75
N GLN A 134 8.35 -13.42 15.62
CA GLN A 134 8.11 -12.77 14.33
C GLN A 134 9.37 -12.77 13.46
N VAL A 135 10.53 -12.47 14.04
CA VAL A 135 11.84 -12.54 13.36
C VAL A 135 12.13 -13.96 12.90
N LYS A 136 11.88 -14.97 13.74
CA LYS A 136 12.05 -16.37 13.34
C LYS A 136 11.19 -16.74 12.15
N ILE A 137 9.89 -16.39 12.18
CA ILE A 137 8.96 -16.66 11.07
C ILE A 137 9.39 -15.93 9.81
N ALA A 138 9.75 -14.64 9.90
CA ALA A 138 10.20 -13.86 8.76
C ALA A 138 11.45 -14.48 8.10
N ARG A 139 12.45 -14.87 8.89
CA ARG A 139 13.67 -15.53 8.42
C ARG A 139 13.37 -16.83 7.66
N GLU A 140 12.53 -17.67 8.23
CA GLU A 140 12.15 -18.90 7.56
C GLU A 140 11.35 -18.67 6.27
N LEU A 141 10.49 -17.65 6.20
CA LEU A 141 9.81 -17.28 4.97
C LEU A 141 10.79 -16.72 3.94
N ILE A 142 11.81 -15.96 4.35
CA ILE A 142 12.90 -15.53 3.48
C ILE A 142 13.64 -16.75 2.91
N ASP A 143 13.99 -17.74 3.75
CA ASP A 143 14.70 -18.95 3.30
C ASP A 143 13.88 -19.78 2.31
N LEU A 144 12.56 -19.89 2.51
CA LEU A 144 11.64 -20.59 1.60
C LEU A 144 11.46 -19.89 0.24
N SER A 145 11.71 -18.58 0.17
CA SER A 145 11.47 -17.78 -1.02
C SER A 145 12.62 -17.87 -2.03
N ASP A 146 12.30 -17.97 -3.31
CA ASP A 146 13.28 -17.77 -4.38
C ASP A 146 13.58 -16.27 -4.55
N VAL A 147 12.55 -15.43 -4.49
CA VAL A 147 12.64 -13.97 -4.60
C VAL A 147 11.79 -13.31 -3.51
N CYS A 148 12.33 -12.27 -2.89
CA CYS A 148 11.60 -11.43 -1.94
C CYS A 148 11.26 -10.07 -2.56
N PHE A 149 10.01 -9.64 -2.46
CA PHE A 149 9.59 -8.28 -2.82
C PHE A 149 9.40 -7.44 -1.55
N VAL A 150 9.83 -6.20 -1.62
CA VAL A 150 9.73 -5.23 -0.53
C VAL A 150 9.36 -3.85 -1.10
N SER A 151 8.66 -3.03 -0.33
CA SER A 151 8.29 -1.70 -0.80
C SER A 151 9.36 -0.63 -0.55
N ASN A 152 10.31 -0.87 0.37
CA ASN A 152 11.26 0.16 0.80
C ASN A 152 12.60 -0.43 1.24
N ALA A 153 13.62 0.44 1.29
CA ALA A 153 14.99 0.08 1.61
C ALA A 153 15.18 -0.42 3.06
N ALA A 154 14.31 -0.05 3.99
CA ALA A 154 14.43 -0.49 5.37
C ALA A 154 14.14 -2.00 5.51
N VAL A 155 13.06 -2.47 4.88
CA VAL A 155 12.74 -3.91 4.86
C VAL A 155 13.75 -4.69 4.04
N GLU A 156 14.22 -4.15 2.91
CA GLU A 156 15.30 -4.74 2.11
C GLU A 156 16.57 -4.98 2.94
N LYS A 157 17.00 -3.98 3.71
CA LYS A 157 18.16 -4.09 4.61
C LYS A 157 17.99 -5.21 5.64
N GLU A 158 16.79 -5.37 6.22
CA GLU A 158 16.53 -6.44 7.19
C GLU A 158 16.63 -7.83 6.56
N ILE A 159 16.23 -7.99 5.29
CA ILE A 159 16.40 -9.24 4.56
C ILE A 159 17.89 -9.53 4.31
N TYR A 160 18.66 -8.54 3.86
CA TYR A 160 20.10 -8.72 3.62
C TYR A 160 20.91 -8.96 4.91
N LEU A 161 20.45 -8.45 6.06
CA LEU A 161 21.05 -8.79 7.36
C LEU A 161 20.84 -10.27 7.74
N HIS A 162 19.78 -10.91 7.21
CA HIS A 162 19.56 -12.34 7.41
C HIS A 162 20.30 -13.18 6.34
N ASP A 163 20.14 -12.84 5.06
CA ASP A 163 20.80 -13.50 3.93
C ASP A 163 21.29 -12.47 2.91
N ALA A 164 22.58 -12.17 2.93
CA ALA A 164 23.20 -11.18 2.04
C ALA A 164 23.15 -11.57 0.55
N ARG A 165 22.86 -12.83 0.21
CA ARG A 165 22.78 -13.33 -1.17
C ARG A 165 21.34 -13.47 -1.66
N LYS A 166 20.35 -13.20 -0.80
CA LYS A 166 18.94 -13.32 -1.18
C LYS A 166 18.61 -12.39 -2.34
N GLN A 167 17.89 -12.91 -3.32
CA GLN A 167 17.35 -12.08 -4.39
C GLN A 167 16.20 -11.23 -3.84
N VAL A 168 16.40 -9.91 -3.75
CA VAL A 168 15.41 -8.94 -3.30
C VAL A 168 15.11 -7.98 -4.44
N ARG A 169 13.82 -7.71 -4.65
CA ARG A 169 13.34 -6.68 -5.58
C ARG A 169 12.57 -5.61 -4.81
N ARG A 170 13.01 -4.36 -4.94
CA ARG A 170 12.31 -3.22 -4.34
C ARG A 170 11.26 -2.70 -5.32
N ALA A 171 9.99 -2.76 -4.90
CA ALA A 171 8.86 -2.33 -5.68
C ALA A 171 7.85 -1.60 -4.78
N PRO A 172 7.64 -0.29 -4.96
CA PRO A 172 6.59 0.44 -4.28
C PRO A 172 5.22 -0.19 -4.53
N VAL A 173 4.29 0.00 -3.59
CA VAL A 173 2.93 -0.50 -3.81
C VAL A 173 2.19 0.33 -4.86
N MET A 174 1.25 -0.30 -5.57
CA MET A 174 0.39 0.37 -6.54
C MET A 174 -0.76 1.14 -5.88
N SER A 175 -1.41 2.00 -6.66
CA SER A 175 -2.57 2.79 -6.25
C SER A 175 -3.77 1.91 -5.88
N ASN A 176 -4.44 2.26 -4.77
CA ASN A 176 -5.72 1.65 -4.38
C ASN A 176 -6.93 2.38 -5.02
N PHE A 177 -6.73 3.55 -5.61
CA PHE A 177 -7.80 4.37 -6.21
C PHE A 177 -7.76 4.37 -7.74
N GLY A 178 -7.15 3.35 -8.35
CA GLY A 178 -7.02 3.26 -9.80
C GLY A 178 -5.80 3.99 -10.35
N GLU A 179 -5.65 3.92 -11.67
CA GLU A 179 -4.52 4.44 -12.43
C GLU A 179 -5.06 5.15 -13.69
N PRO A 180 -5.57 6.41 -13.56
CA PRO A 180 -6.13 7.13 -14.70
C PRO A 180 -5.03 7.60 -15.66
N GLU A 181 -5.37 7.66 -16.95
CA GLU A 181 -4.54 8.33 -17.95
C GLU A 181 -4.79 9.84 -17.86
N LEU A 182 -3.78 10.60 -17.44
CA LEU A 182 -3.82 12.04 -17.31
C LEU A 182 -2.95 12.68 -18.38
N THR A 183 -3.49 13.68 -19.07
CA THR A 183 -2.80 14.45 -20.10
C THR A 183 -2.67 15.93 -19.77
N ASP A 184 -3.41 16.42 -18.77
CA ASP A 184 -3.37 17.80 -18.31
C ASP A 184 -3.21 17.88 -16.79
N PHE A 185 -2.14 18.50 -16.36
CA PHE A 185 -1.80 18.72 -14.95
C PHE A 185 -2.05 20.16 -14.48
N SER A 186 -2.49 21.04 -15.39
CA SER A 186 -2.77 22.45 -15.10
C SER A 186 -4.21 22.71 -14.67
N SER A 187 -5.14 21.81 -15.00
CA SER A 187 -6.59 22.01 -14.81
C SER A 187 -7.05 21.95 -13.36
N ALA A 188 -6.32 21.28 -12.47
CA ALA A 188 -6.73 21.17 -11.07
C ALA A 188 -6.39 22.44 -10.29
N SER A 189 -7.37 22.93 -9.52
CA SER A 189 -7.18 24.11 -8.68
C SER A 189 -6.16 23.88 -7.57
N PRO A 190 -5.19 24.79 -7.37
CA PRO A 190 -4.24 24.70 -6.26
C PRO A 190 -4.92 24.80 -4.89
N LYS A 191 -6.18 25.27 -4.83
CA LYS A 191 -6.98 25.38 -3.61
C LYS A 191 -7.93 24.21 -3.39
N ARG A 192 -7.90 23.15 -4.24
CA ARG A 192 -8.63 21.90 -4.04
C ARG A 192 -7.71 20.81 -3.52
N TRP A 193 -8.01 20.33 -2.33
CA TRP A 193 -7.21 19.37 -1.58
C TRP A 193 -7.99 18.10 -1.30
N ALA A 194 -7.26 17.01 -1.04
CA ALA A 194 -7.82 15.75 -0.59
C ALA A 194 -7.27 15.32 0.77
N ILE A 195 -8.08 14.62 1.55
CA ILE A 195 -7.69 13.70 2.61
C ILE A 195 -8.28 12.35 2.22
N CYS A 196 -7.46 11.32 2.02
CA CYS A 196 -7.96 10.06 1.48
C CYS A 196 -7.37 8.84 2.18
N GLY A 197 -8.09 7.71 2.11
CA GLY A 197 -7.66 6.42 2.64
C GLY A 197 -8.67 5.70 3.51
N GLY A 198 -8.18 4.80 4.38
CA GLY A 198 -9.02 4.11 5.36
C GLY A 198 -9.40 5.01 6.54
N THR A 199 -10.47 4.64 7.27
CA THR A 199 -11.06 5.44 8.36
C THR A 199 -10.02 5.96 9.38
N ALA A 200 -9.08 5.11 9.80
CA ALA A 200 -8.07 5.50 10.78
C ALA A 200 -7.05 6.52 10.23
N LEU A 201 -6.71 6.45 8.95
CA LEU A 201 -5.83 7.41 8.30
C LEU A 201 -6.55 8.75 8.12
N ILE A 202 -7.79 8.74 7.66
CA ILE A 202 -8.63 9.93 7.51
C ILE A 202 -8.75 10.66 8.85
N ALA A 203 -9.09 9.96 9.92
CA ALA A 203 -9.23 10.58 11.25
C ALA A 203 -7.92 11.24 11.73
N ARG A 204 -6.77 10.57 11.56
CA ARG A 204 -5.46 11.17 11.90
C ARG A 204 -5.13 12.36 11.03
N SER A 205 -5.40 12.26 9.73
CA SER A 205 -5.12 13.34 8.77
C SER A 205 -5.99 14.57 9.05
N LEU A 206 -7.28 14.40 9.34
CA LEU A 206 -8.18 15.49 9.76
C LEU A 206 -7.67 16.16 11.03
N PHE A 207 -7.28 15.36 12.04
CA PHE A 207 -6.76 15.89 13.31
C PHE A 207 -5.45 16.67 13.13
N SER A 208 -4.53 16.17 12.30
CA SER A 208 -3.29 16.89 12.00
C SER A 208 -3.53 18.12 11.13
N PHE A 209 -4.46 18.06 10.18
CA PHE A 209 -4.87 19.20 9.34
C PHE A 209 -5.46 20.32 10.20
N GLU A 210 -6.41 20.03 11.09
CA GLU A 210 -6.98 21.00 12.04
C GLU A 210 -5.92 21.80 12.81
N ARG A 211 -4.82 21.14 13.18
CA ARG A 211 -3.74 21.75 13.96
C ARG A 211 -2.76 22.56 13.11
N LEU A 212 -2.50 22.15 11.87
CA LEU A 212 -1.38 22.63 11.07
C LEU A 212 -1.81 23.41 9.82
N HIS A 213 -3.10 23.38 9.42
CA HIS A 213 -3.55 24.05 8.19
C HIS A 213 -3.20 25.54 8.11
N ARG A 214 -3.12 26.22 9.26
CA ARG A 214 -2.72 27.63 9.33
C ARG A 214 -1.28 27.91 8.85
N LEU A 215 -0.47 26.87 8.72
CA LEU A 215 0.88 26.96 8.18
C LEU A 215 0.89 26.87 6.64
N ILE A 216 -0.25 26.56 6.00
CA ILE A 216 -0.35 26.50 4.54
C ILE A 216 -0.27 27.92 3.98
N PRO A 217 0.65 28.18 3.02
CA PRO A 217 0.76 29.51 2.39
C PRO A 217 -0.53 29.90 1.66
N GLU A 218 -0.85 31.20 1.67
CA GLU A 218 -2.11 31.72 1.09
C GLU A 218 -2.37 31.28 -0.35
N PRO A 219 -1.42 31.24 -1.28
CA PRO A 219 -1.69 30.81 -2.66
C PRO A 219 -2.23 29.37 -2.76
N PHE A 220 -1.95 28.53 -1.77
CA PHE A 220 -2.34 27.12 -1.71
C PHE A 220 -3.39 26.84 -0.63
N PHE A 221 -3.76 27.84 0.17
CA PHE A 221 -4.72 27.63 1.26
C PHE A 221 -6.04 27.09 0.68
N PRO A 222 -6.50 25.89 1.14
CA PRO A 222 -7.63 25.23 0.53
C PRO A 222 -8.94 25.97 0.76
N ASN A 223 -9.75 26.08 -0.28
CA ASN A 223 -11.15 26.47 -0.18
C ASN A 223 -12.09 25.26 -0.38
N HIS A 224 -11.54 24.13 -0.84
CA HIS A 224 -12.26 22.88 -1.03
C HIS A 224 -11.43 21.68 -0.55
N LEU A 225 -12.01 20.86 0.30
CA LEU A 225 -11.41 19.66 0.87
C LEU A 225 -12.32 18.45 0.62
N ASP A 226 -11.89 17.53 -0.25
CA ASP A 226 -12.54 16.25 -0.44
C ASP A 226 -11.95 15.22 0.55
N VAL A 227 -12.81 14.64 1.40
CA VAL A 227 -12.45 13.53 2.30
C VAL A 227 -12.94 12.24 1.65
N ILE A 228 -12.00 11.42 1.11
CA ILE A 228 -12.30 10.33 0.18
C ILE A 228 -12.00 8.97 0.82
N GLY A 229 -13.01 8.10 0.95
CA GLY A 229 -12.88 6.74 1.46
C GLY A 229 -13.19 6.61 2.94
N GLY A 230 -12.72 5.53 3.54
CA GLY A 230 -13.08 5.14 4.90
C GLY A 230 -14.55 4.71 5.00
N ARG A 231 -14.94 4.25 6.18
CA ARG A 231 -16.34 3.99 6.52
C ARG A 231 -16.92 5.21 7.22
N GLU A 232 -18.19 5.48 6.98
CA GLU A 232 -18.89 6.53 7.72
C GLU A 232 -18.96 6.16 9.20
N THR A 233 -18.45 7.06 10.05
CA THR A 233 -18.54 6.98 11.50
C THR A 233 -18.89 8.34 12.06
N GLU A 234 -19.63 8.36 13.17
CA GLU A 234 -19.98 9.61 13.86
C GLU A 234 -18.73 10.41 14.23
N SER A 235 -17.68 9.75 14.72
CA SER A 235 -16.42 10.41 15.07
C SER A 235 -15.74 11.08 13.88
N THR A 236 -15.79 10.47 12.68
CA THR A 236 -15.25 11.09 11.46
C THR A 236 -16.09 12.29 11.03
N ARG A 237 -17.42 12.19 11.10
CA ARG A 237 -18.34 13.30 10.79
C ARG A 237 -18.09 14.51 11.68
N VAL A 238 -18.02 14.31 13.00
CA VAL A 238 -17.72 15.37 13.98
C VAL A 238 -16.35 16.03 13.69
N LEU A 239 -15.33 15.25 13.30
CA LEU A 239 -14.03 15.80 12.92
C LEU A 239 -14.12 16.68 11.68
N ILE A 240 -14.86 16.26 10.65
CA ILE A 240 -15.06 17.03 9.41
C ILE A 240 -15.79 18.34 9.69
N GLU A 241 -16.87 18.30 10.46
CA GLU A 241 -17.62 19.48 10.87
C GLU A 241 -16.76 20.48 11.65
N ARG A 242 -15.90 19.97 12.54
CA ARG A 242 -14.96 20.78 13.31
C ARG A 242 -13.91 21.44 12.41
N VAL A 243 -13.35 20.72 11.45
CA VAL A 243 -12.41 21.25 10.46
C VAL A 243 -13.08 22.33 9.60
N ALA A 244 -14.28 22.07 9.08
CA ALA A 244 -15.03 23.03 8.28
C ALA A 244 -15.41 24.30 9.08
N GLY A 245 -15.93 24.13 10.29
CA GLY A 245 -16.30 25.24 11.17
C GLY A 245 -15.10 26.05 11.71
N GLY A 246 -13.94 25.40 11.87
CA GLY A 246 -12.71 26.03 12.35
C GLY A 246 -11.87 26.72 11.27
N THR A 247 -12.23 26.56 9.99
CA THR A 247 -11.45 27.06 8.83
C THR A 247 -12.35 27.93 7.94
N PRO A 248 -12.38 29.25 8.13
CA PRO A 248 -13.23 30.14 7.33
C PRO A 248 -12.97 30.01 5.83
N GLY A 249 -14.04 29.87 5.05
CA GLY A 249 -13.98 29.74 3.58
C GLY A 249 -13.64 28.33 3.07
N LEU A 250 -13.43 27.35 3.93
CA LEU A 250 -13.22 25.96 3.55
C LEU A 250 -14.55 25.20 3.42
N SER A 251 -14.81 24.63 2.25
CA SER A 251 -15.89 23.68 2.01
C SER A 251 -15.34 22.25 2.12
N CYS A 252 -15.90 21.43 3.02
CA CYS A 252 -15.51 20.03 3.22
C CYS A 252 -16.60 19.10 2.67
N HIS A 253 -16.20 18.13 1.85
CA HIS A 253 -17.10 17.12 1.29
C HIS A 253 -16.63 15.72 1.67
N TYR A 254 -17.49 14.93 2.31
CA TYR A 254 -17.16 13.58 2.73
C TYR A 254 -17.76 12.55 1.76
N HIS A 255 -16.92 11.65 1.29
CA HIS A 255 -17.25 10.57 0.35
C HIS A 255 -16.87 9.21 0.99
N PRO A 256 -17.65 8.73 1.99
CA PRO A 256 -17.40 7.42 2.60
C PRO A 256 -17.78 6.28 1.66
N ASP A 257 -17.13 5.11 1.84
CA ASP A 257 -17.42 3.86 1.10
C ASP A 257 -17.49 4.04 -0.43
N VAL A 258 -16.82 5.06 -0.95
CA VAL A 258 -16.85 5.48 -2.35
C VAL A 258 -16.23 4.41 -3.27
N ALA A 259 -16.84 4.18 -4.43
CA ALA A 259 -16.32 3.27 -5.44
C ALA A 259 -14.98 3.77 -6.02
N VAL A 260 -14.07 2.84 -6.37
CA VAL A 260 -12.72 3.16 -6.87
C VAL A 260 -12.74 4.15 -8.03
N LYS A 261 -13.65 3.99 -8.99
CA LYS A 261 -13.78 4.89 -10.14
C LYS A 261 -14.16 6.32 -9.74
N GLU A 262 -15.05 6.46 -8.78
CA GLU A 262 -15.48 7.76 -8.27
C GLU A 262 -14.38 8.40 -7.41
N ALA A 263 -13.74 7.62 -6.51
CA ALA A 263 -12.58 8.06 -5.73
C ALA A 263 -11.45 8.57 -6.65
N SER A 264 -11.17 7.86 -7.75
CA SER A 264 -10.20 8.27 -8.77
C SER A 264 -10.59 9.61 -9.41
N ALA A 265 -11.85 9.77 -9.81
CA ALA A 265 -12.34 11.01 -10.44
C ALA A 265 -12.28 12.22 -9.49
N LEU A 266 -12.57 12.03 -8.20
CA LEU A 266 -12.43 13.06 -7.18
C LEU A 266 -10.96 13.44 -6.96
N LEU A 267 -10.10 12.46 -6.79
CA LEU A 267 -8.67 12.66 -6.52
C LEU A 267 -7.97 13.35 -7.70
N ALA A 268 -8.33 13.04 -8.94
CA ALA A 268 -7.78 13.67 -10.14
C ALA A 268 -8.05 15.20 -10.21
N GLN A 269 -9.07 15.69 -9.53
CA GLN A 269 -9.41 17.12 -9.46
C GLN A 269 -8.62 17.87 -8.38
N CYS A 270 -7.88 17.16 -7.51
CA CYS A 270 -7.12 17.74 -6.42
C CYS A 270 -5.68 18.03 -6.84
N SER A 271 -5.12 19.12 -6.33
CA SER A 271 -3.69 19.43 -6.52
C SER A 271 -2.83 18.89 -5.39
N PHE A 272 -3.37 18.82 -4.18
CA PHE A 272 -2.67 18.37 -2.99
C PHE A 272 -3.47 17.31 -2.25
N ALA A 273 -2.75 16.43 -1.54
CA ALA A 273 -3.35 15.51 -0.57
C ALA A 273 -2.62 15.62 0.77
N TRP A 274 -3.38 15.82 1.84
CA TRP A 274 -2.86 15.86 3.19
C TRP A 274 -2.86 14.45 3.80
N LEU A 275 -1.67 13.97 4.19
CA LEU A 275 -1.48 12.61 4.69
C LEU A 275 -0.75 12.61 6.04
N ASP A 276 -1.41 12.09 7.08
CA ASP A 276 -0.75 11.74 8.35
C ASP A 276 -0.58 10.22 8.46
N TYR A 277 0.20 9.67 7.54
CA TYR A 277 0.30 8.22 7.38
C TYR A 277 0.95 7.54 8.59
N PHE A 278 2.01 8.13 9.12
CA PHE A 278 2.80 7.51 10.18
C PHE A 278 2.60 8.11 11.57
N GLY A 279 1.94 9.25 11.69
CA GLY A 279 1.76 9.97 12.94
C GLY A 279 3.06 10.63 13.42
N LYS A 280 3.37 10.50 14.72
CA LYS A 280 4.55 11.15 15.33
C LYS A 280 5.77 10.26 15.29
N GLY A 281 6.93 10.83 14.94
CA GLY A 281 8.23 10.17 15.08
C GLY A 281 9.12 10.29 13.85
N LYS A 282 10.38 9.88 13.99
CA LYS A 282 11.31 9.73 12.85
C LYS A 282 10.87 8.50 12.06
N MET A 283 10.64 8.71 10.78
CA MET A 283 10.37 7.64 9.84
C MET A 283 11.63 7.26 9.08
N TRP A 284 11.67 6.01 8.61
CA TRP A 284 12.74 5.57 7.75
C TRP A 284 12.46 6.06 6.32
N PRO A 285 13.47 6.56 5.59
CA PRO A 285 13.29 7.03 4.24
C PRO A 285 12.60 6.00 3.35
N GLY A 286 11.57 6.44 2.63
CA GLY A 286 10.81 5.58 1.72
C GLY A 286 9.75 4.69 2.38
N MET A 287 9.49 4.81 3.68
CA MET A 287 8.41 4.04 4.33
C MET A 287 7.02 4.34 3.76
N VAL A 288 6.81 5.52 3.21
CA VAL A 288 5.56 5.88 2.51
C VAL A 288 5.30 5.01 1.27
N LEU A 289 6.34 4.40 0.69
CA LEU A 289 6.22 3.53 -0.49
C LEU A 289 5.41 2.25 -0.24
N LYS A 290 5.09 1.92 1.01
CA LYS A 290 4.14 0.84 1.35
C LYS A 290 2.68 1.30 1.40
N SER A 291 2.41 2.57 1.14
CA SER A 291 1.07 3.17 1.24
C SER A 291 0.37 3.22 -0.11
N GLY A 292 -0.72 2.46 -0.27
CA GLY A 292 -1.57 2.54 -1.45
C GLY A 292 -2.22 3.92 -1.64
N VAL A 293 -2.40 4.69 -0.57
CA VAL A 293 -2.89 6.08 -0.62
C VAL A 293 -1.81 7.03 -1.14
N PHE A 294 -0.56 6.88 -0.70
CA PHE A 294 0.55 7.63 -1.26
C PHE A 294 0.76 7.30 -2.75
N ALA A 295 0.67 6.03 -3.10
CA ALA A 295 0.69 5.58 -4.49
C ALA A 295 -0.47 6.17 -5.30
N ALA A 296 -1.67 6.31 -4.71
CA ALA A 296 -2.81 6.97 -5.36
C ALA A 296 -2.53 8.44 -5.65
N CYS A 297 -1.87 9.17 -4.75
CA CYS A 297 -1.41 10.52 -5.06
C CYS A 297 -0.49 10.53 -6.29
N GLY A 298 0.47 9.60 -6.35
CA GLY A 298 1.35 9.44 -7.51
C GLY A 298 0.58 9.17 -8.81
N ALA A 299 -0.32 8.19 -8.80
CA ALA A 299 -1.13 7.80 -9.95
C ALA A 299 -2.03 8.92 -10.49
N HIS A 300 -2.35 9.92 -9.68
CA HIS A 300 -3.22 11.04 -10.03
C HIS A 300 -2.46 12.38 -10.17
N GLY A 301 -1.12 12.36 -10.08
CA GLY A 301 -0.33 13.59 -10.13
C GLY A 301 -0.69 14.57 -9.01
N VAL A 302 -1.07 14.06 -7.85
CA VAL A 302 -1.43 14.86 -6.67
C VAL A 302 -0.21 14.99 -5.77
N VAL A 303 0.09 16.21 -5.32
CA VAL A 303 1.25 16.50 -4.45
C VAL A 303 0.94 16.02 -3.03
N PRO A 304 1.65 15.01 -2.50
CA PRO A 304 1.45 14.56 -1.13
C PRO A 304 2.09 15.54 -0.13
N ILE A 305 1.30 16.03 0.80
CA ILE A 305 1.73 16.85 1.94
C ILE A 305 1.71 15.97 3.19
N LEU A 306 2.85 15.79 3.82
CA LEU A 306 2.98 15.02 5.05
C LEU A 306 3.03 15.95 6.27
N SER A 307 2.31 15.58 7.32
CA SER A 307 2.26 16.30 8.61
C SER A 307 3.44 15.97 9.54
N HIS A 308 4.39 15.23 9.05
CA HIS A 308 5.64 14.85 9.73
C HIS A 308 6.78 14.84 8.71
N GLN A 309 8.02 14.93 9.20
CA GLN A 309 9.18 14.97 8.32
C GLN A 309 9.67 13.54 8.01
N GLU A 310 9.95 13.30 6.74
CA GLU A 310 10.68 12.15 6.21
C GLU A 310 11.77 12.64 5.25
N ASP A 311 12.89 11.92 5.17
CA ASP A 311 13.94 12.25 4.23
C ASP A 311 13.54 11.94 2.78
N ALA A 312 14.21 12.57 1.84
CA ALA A 312 14.08 12.27 0.43
C ALA A 312 14.43 10.80 0.16
N PHE A 313 13.76 10.17 -0.80
CA PHE A 313 13.99 8.78 -1.16
C PHE A 313 14.01 8.60 -2.68
N ALA A 314 14.63 7.51 -3.11
CA ALA A 314 14.73 7.12 -4.51
C ALA A 314 14.40 5.63 -4.70
N VAL A 315 13.92 5.30 -5.89
CA VAL A 315 13.75 3.92 -6.37
C VAL A 315 14.60 3.75 -7.61
N GLU A 316 15.50 2.77 -7.62
CA GLU A 316 16.43 2.51 -8.75
C GLU A 316 17.25 3.75 -9.15
N GLY A 317 17.60 4.62 -8.20
CA GLY A 317 18.36 5.86 -8.45
C GLY A 317 17.52 7.05 -8.88
N ASP A 318 16.23 6.88 -9.18
CA ASP A 318 15.31 7.95 -9.53
C ASP A 318 14.62 8.50 -8.27
N SER A 319 14.90 9.76 -7.95
CA SER A 319 14.36 10.42 -6.76
C SER A 319 12.89 10.78 -6.94
N PHE A 320 12.08 10.48 -5.93
CA PHE A 320 10.69 10.93 -5.92
C PHE A 320 10.64 12.47 -5.88
N PRO A 321 9.82 13.14 -6.73
CA PRO A 321 9.70 14.59 -6.79
C PRO A 321 8.83 15.14 -5.64
N GLY A 322 9.24 14.95 -4.41
CA GLY A 322 8.55 15.19 -3.16
C GLY A 322 8.87 14.06 -2.18
N PRO A 323 8.03 13.78 -1.17
CA PRO A 323 6.87 14.54 -0.72
C PRO A 323 7.23 15.90 -0.10
N TRP A 324 6.22 16.73 0.12
CA TRP A 324 6.38 17.97 0.86
C TRP A 324 5.94 17.80 2.32
N PHE A 325 6.54 18.62 3.18
CA PHE A 325 6.34 18.51 4.62
C PHE A 325 5.74 19.78 5.19
N ILE A 326 4.82 19.63 6.14
CA ILE A 326 4.29 20.73 6.93
C ILE A 326 4.36 20.39 8.42
N THR A 327 5.29 21.02 9.09
CA THR A 327 5.47 20.94 10.55
C THR A 327 5.82 22.33 11.07
N PRO A 328 5.69 22.59 12.39
CA PRO A 328 6.15 23.86 12.94
C PRO A 328 7.62 24.19 12.69
N ALA A 329 8.46 23.16 12.44
CA ALA A 329 9.90 23.32 12.20
C ALA A 329 10.26 23.32 10.71
N ALA A 330 9.38 22.88 9.82
CA ALA A 330 9.64 22.78 8.39
C ALA A 330 8.36 23.05 7.59
N LEU A 331 8.45 23.92 6.61
CA LEU A 331 7.38 24.30 5.72
C LEU A 331 7.92 24.28 4.30
N HIS A 332 7.52 23.27 3.52
CA HIS A 332 7.94 23.11 2.14
C HIS A 332 6.74 23.08 1.22
N PHE A 333 6.66 24.07 0.35
CA PHE A 333 5.68 24.10 -0.74
C PHE A 333 6.38 24.43 -2.06
N PRO A 334 5.91 23.91 -3.19
CA PRO A 334 6.43 24.29 -4.49
C PRO A 334 6.13 25.76 -4.77
N ALA A 335 6.91 26.41 -5.65
CA ALA A 335 6.53 27.70 -6.20
C ALA A 335 5.23 27.51 -7.03
N PRO A 336 4.26 28.44 -6.97
CA PRO A 336 2.96 28.27 -7.61
C PRO A 336 3.02 28.00 -9.12
N ASP A 337 3.93 28.65 -9.82
CA ASP A 337 4.18 28.48 -11.26
C ASP A 337 4.83 27.12 -11.62
N ARG A 338 5.40 26.41 -10.64
CA ARG A 338 5.99 25.08 -10.82
C ARG A 338 5.05 23.92 -10.50
N LEU A 339 3.84 24.20 -10.00
CA LEU A 339 2.94 23.16 -9.48
C LEU A 339 2.58 22.13 -10.56
N SER A 340 2.23 22.58 -11.76
CA SER A 340 1.87 21.69 -12.89
C SER A 340 3.03 20.76 -13.28
N GLU A 341 4.25 21.29 -13.39
CA GLU A 341 5.45 20.51 -13.69
C GLU A 341 5.73 19.45 -12.61
N ILE A 342 5.55 19.81 -11.35
CA ILE A 342 5.77 18.90 -10.22
C ILE A 342 4.74 17.78 -10.23
N ARG A 343 3.48 18.10 -10.50
CA ARG A 343 2.39 17.12 -10.64
C ARG A 343 2.68 16.10 -11.74
N GLU A 344 3.13 16.58 -12.91
CA GLU A 344 3.55 15.75 -14.03
C GLU A 344 4.73 14.84 -13.67
N LYS A 345 5.74 15.38 -12.97
CA LYS A 345 6.89 14.60 -12.51
C LYS A 345 6.49 13.51 -11.52
N ILE A 346 5.59 13.81 -10.58
CA ILE A 346 5.06 12.83 -9.62
C ILE A 346 4.32 11.71 -10.36
N TYR A 347 3.47 12.06 -11.32
CA TYR A 347 2.73 11.11 -12.15
C TYR A 347 3.69 10.22 -12.97
N THR A 348 4.65 10.83 -13.65
CA THR A 348 5.65 10.11 -14.46
C THR A 348 6.48 9.15 -13.60
N TRP A 349 6.92 9.60 -12.42
CA TRP A 349 7.64 8.76 -11.48
C TRP A 349 6.79 7.56 -11.02
N TYR A 350 5.49 7.77 -10.73
CA TYR A 350 4.58 6.68 -10.37
C TYR A 350 4.52 5.62 -11.47
N TRP A 351 4.30 6.04 -12.70
CA TRP A 351 4.21 5.11 -13.84
C TRP A 351 5.53 4.36 -14.10
N ALA A 352 6.66 5.01 -13.85
CA ALA A 352 7.97 4.39 -13.97
C ALA A 352 8.25 3.35 -12.87
N HIS A 353 7.73 3.52 -11.63
CA HIS A 353 8.18 2.72 -10.49
C HIS A 353 7.10 1.92 -9.76
N ALA A 354 5.85 2.36 -9.75
CA ALA A 354 4.80 1.81 -8.89
C ALA A 354 3.54 1.31 -9.62
N ALA A 355 3.40 1.58 -10.92
CA ALA A 355 2.22 1.21 -11.68
C ALA A 355 2.00 -0.31 -11.70
N SER A 356 0.73 -0.73 -11.68
CA SER A 356 0.32 -2.15 -11.65
C SER A 356 0.94 -2.97 -12.78
N MET A 357 1.07 -2.37 -13.96
CA MET A 357 1.68 -2.96 -15.15
C MET A 357 3.18 -3.25 -14.98
N ARG A 358 3.91 -2.31 -14.36
CA ARG A 358 5.32 -2.51 -14.02
C ARG A 358 5.48 -3.62 -12.99
N LEU A 359 4.65 -3.59 -11.94
CA LEU A 359 4.68 -4.61 -10.90
C LEU A 359 4.38 -6.00 -11.49
N ALA A 360 3.34 -6.13 -12.32
CA ALA A 360 3.04 -7.39 -12.99
C ALA A 360 4.23 -7.94 -13.79
N ARG A 361 4.96 -7.08 -14.52
CA ARG A 361 6.17 -7.47 -15.23
C ARG A 361 7.25 -7.99 -14.27
N LEU A 362 7.54 -7.26 -13.18
CA LEU A 362 8.54 -7.65 -12.19
C LEU A 362 8.22 -9.00 -11.53
N TYR A 363 6.94 -9.23 -11.24
CA TYR A 363 6.49 -10.52 -10.69
C TYR A 363 6.56 -11.63 -11.73
N ALA A 364 6.13 -11.40 -12.97
CA ALA A 364 6.23 -12.38 -14.04
C ALA A 364 7.69 -12.80 -14.29
N GLU A 365 8.63 -11.86 -14.32
CA GLU A 365 10.07 -12.11 -14.40
C GLU A 365 10.62 -12.91 -13.19
N ALA A 366 10.07 -12.69 -11.99
CA ALA A 366 10.48 -13.43 -10.79
C ALA A 366 9.93 -14.86 -10.76
N LEU A 367 8.83 -15.12 -11.46
CA LEU A 367 8.19 -16.44 -11.58
C LEU A 367 8.74 -17.26 -12.75
N ALA A 368 9.38 -16.65 -13.71
CA ALA A 368 10.11 -17.34 -14.80
C ALA A 368 11.42 -17.97 -14.27
#